data_fca7db7717065df15d145fdcdb00da55
#
_entry.id   fca7db7717065df15d145fdcdb00da55
#
_cell.length_a   1.000
_cell.length_b   1.000
_cell.length_c   1.000
_cell.angle_alpha   90.00
_cell.angle_beta   90.00
_cell.angle_gamma   90.00
#
_symmetry.space_group_name_H-M   'P 1'
#
loop_
_entity.id
_entity.type
_entity.pdbx_description
1 polymer ?
#
loop_
_entity_poly.entity_id
_entity_poly.type
_entity_poly.pdbx_seq_one_letter_code
_entity_poly.pdbx_strand_id
1 'polypeptide(L)'
;MDPRRLRVICHIYRWHEIFAAMLDFNDSDLRFLVETVATERRDHDHIINLVRDKDDLLEPMLQDPELIRRLFEHEQNLIRVSPYFLFTVLLLQVRRDLEERAYVLEVDFKGKRIPVFQAQAVTDLLGRAVIRDYLADMLASFTRTNSGVIYWRERGAWHKRRFSDLDVDDMVDLARIIDPEMRPALYKRIADIALFLSGIFPDHLTLFAARHQSRFSAKRTLKDYEQQGSRFFRVAAQETDQSR
;
A
#
# COMPACT_ATOMS: atom_id res chain seq x y z
N MET A 1 39.95 0.87 2.99
CA MET A 1 38.85 0.42 3.88
C MET A 1 38.31 1.66 4.59
N ASP A 2 37.16 2.20 4.13
CA ASP A 2 36.58 3.43 4.66
C ASP A 2 36.00 3.17 6.06
N PRO A 3 36.45 3.87 7.13
CA PRO A 3 35.97 3.67 8.50
C PRO A 3 34.58 4.20 8.75
N ARG A 4 33.85 4.63 7.73
CA ARG A 4 32.51 5.22 7.81
C ARG A 4 31.36 4.26 7.56
N ARG A 5 31.59 2.95 7.47
CA ARG A 5 30.50 1.98 7.36
C ARG A 5 29.72 1.93 8.68
N LEU A 6 28.65 2.67 8.68
CA LEU A 6 27.57 2.62 9.68
C LEU A 6 27.06 1.18 9.78
N ARG A 7 27.39 0.46 10.87
CA ARG A 7 26.60 -0.70 11.23
C ARG A 7 25.27 -0.21 11.77
N VAL A 8 24.32 -0.01 10.87
CA VAL A 8 22.92 0.10 11.23
C VAL A 8 22.48 -1.30 11.62
N ILE A 9 22.58 -1.63 12.93
CA ILE A 9 22.01 -2.86 13.47
C ILE A 9 20.51 -2.60 13.55
N CYS A 10 19.80 -2.85 12.47
CA CYS A 10 18.36 -2.66 12.46
C CYS A 10 17.69 -3.87 11.81
N HIS A 11 16.52 -4.20 12.31
CA HIS A 11 15.57 -5.10 11.67
C HIS A 11 15.13 -4.65 10.25
N ILE A 12 15.82 -3.68 9.65
CA ILE A 12 15.62 -3.17 8.29
C ILE A 12 15.85 -4.25 7.23
N TYR A 13 16.68 -5.27 7.50
CA TYR A 13 16.87 -6.42 6.60
C TYR A 13 15.55 -7.12 6.21
N ARG A 14 14.52 -6.95 7.00
CA ARG A 14 13.20 -7.51 6.73
C ARG A 14 12.39 -6.73 5.65
N TRP A 15 12.81 -5.52 5.32
CA TRP A 15 12.12 -4.72 4.30
C TRP A 15 12.30 -5.29 2.89
N HIS A 16 13.49 -5.84 2.60
CA HIS A 16 13.75 -6.47 1.30
C HIS A 16 12.94 -7.77 1.12
N GLU A 17 12.74 -8.54 2.19
CA GLU A 17 11.93 -9.75 2.17
C GLU A 17 10.42 -9.44 2.10
N ILE A 18 9.98 -8.33 2.70
CA ILE A 18 8.58 -7.89 2.67
C ILE A 18 8.17 -7.48 1.25
N PHE A 19 9.07 -6.88 0.47
CA PHE A 19 8.78 -6.44 -0.90
C PHE A 19 8.87 -7.55 -1.95
N ALA A 20 9.57 -8.64 -1.68
CA ALA A 20 9.75 -9.75 -2.63
C ALA A 20 8.70 -10.86 -2.52
N ALA A 21 7.94 -10.92 -1.42
CA ALA A 21 7.17 -12.12 -1.06
C ALA A 21 5.63 -11.96 -1.15
N MET A 22 5.09 -10.87 -1.67
CA MET A 22 3.66 -10.58 -1.50
C MET A 22 2.83 -10.53 -2.80
N LEU A 23 3.35 -10.94 -3.93
CA LEU A 23 2.57 -10.90 -5.20
C LEU A 23 1.73 -12.16 -5.44
N ASP A 24 1.81 -13.17 -4.58
CA ASP A 24 1.04 -14.40 -4.74
C ASP A 24 0.02 -14.59 -3.63
N PHE A 25 -1.18 -15.02 -4.01
CA PHE A 25 -2.20 -15.44 -3.05
C PHE A 25 -1.75 -16.70 -2.33
N ASN A 26 -1.90 -16.69 -1.01
CA ASN A 26 -1.59 -17.86 -0.20
C ASN A 26 -2.67 -18.94 -0.32
N ASP A 27 -2.39 -20.14 0.23
CA ASP A 27 -3.33 -21.27 0.17
C ASP A 27 -4.69 -20.97 0.81
N SER A 28 -4.73 -20.13 1.86
CA SER A 28 -5.98 -19.73 2.52
C SER A 28 -6.80 -18.82 1.61
N ASP A 29 -6.16 -17.91 0.88
CA ASP A 29 -6.81 -17.00 -0.06
C ASP A 29 -7.45 -17.78 -1.21
N LEU A 30 -6.67 -18.67 -1.84
CA LEU A 30 -7.14 -19.50 -2.96
C LEU A 30 -8.23 -20.47 -2.52
N ARG A 31 -8.12 -21.04 -1.33
CA ARG A 31 -9.17 -21.89 -0.77
C ARG A 31 -10.46 -21.11 -0.53
N PHE A 32 -10.38 -19.92 0.06
CA PHE A 32 -11.55 -19.07 0.27
C PHE A 32 -12.20 -18.68 -1.06
N LEU A 33 -11.40 -18.34 -2.08
CA LEU A 33 -11.86 -18.02 -3.44
C LEU A 33 -12.62 -19.19 -4.06
N VAL A 34 -12.00 -20.36 -4.10
CA VAL A 34 -12.58 -21.55 -4.73
C VAL A 34 -13.83 -22.03 -4.00
N GLU A 35 -13.82 -22.05 -2.65
CA GLU A 35 -15.01 -22.38 -1.85
C GLU A 35 -16.18 -21.42 -2.07
N THR A 36 -15.89 -20.18 -2.50
CA THR A 36 -16.92 -19.17 -2.74
C THR A 36 -17.49 -19.25 -4.15
N VAL A 37 -16.60 -19.37 -5.14
CA VAL A 37 -17.00 -19.27 -6.56
C VAL A 37 -17.37 -20.64 -7.16
N ALA A 38 -16.77 -21.71 -6.67
CA ALA A 38 -16.98 -23.07 -7.17
C ALA A 38 -17.74 -23.95 -6.15
N THR A 39 -18.84 -23.46 -5.59
CA THR A 39 -19.60 -24.08 -4.50
C THR A 39 -20.12 -25.49 -4.81
N GLU A 40 -20.44 -25.78 -6.07
CA GLU A 40 -20.97 -27.10 -6.49
C GLU A 40 -19.87 -28.15 -6.67
N ARG A 41 -18.61 -27.74 -6.69
CA ARG A 41 -17.48 -28.64 -6.89
C ARG A 41 -16.94 -29.16 -5.56
N ARG A 42 -16.49 -30.43 -5.58
CA ARG A 42 -15.87 -31.09 -4.41
C ARG A 42 -14.35 -31.21 -4.53
N ASP A 43 -13.81 -30.96 -5.71
CA ASP A 43 -12.40 -31.11 -6.06
C ASP A 43 -11.62 -29.79 -5.91
N HIS A 44 -11.83 -29.06 -4.78
CA HIS A 44 -11.27 -27.73 -4.55
C HIS A 44 -9.74 -27.69 -4.69
N ASP A 45 -9.02 -28.70 -4.23
CA ASP A 45 -7.56 -28.72 -4.31
C ASP A 45 -7.09 -28.81 -5.79
N HIS A 46 -7.83 -29.51 -6.64
CA HIS A 46 -7.53 -29.55 -8.07
C HIS A 46 -7.77 -28.17 -8.73
N ILE A 47 -8.86 -27.49 -8.37
CA ILE A 47 -9.17 -26.14 -8.87
C ILE A 47 -8.12 -25.13 -8.40
N ILE A 48 -7.68 -25.20 -7.14
CA ILE A 48 -6.61 -24.34 -6.60
C ILE A 48 -5.33 -24.47 -7.43
N ASN A 49 -4.94 -25.70 -7.77
CA ASN A 49 -3.76 -25.94 -8.61
C ASN A 49 -3.95 -25.38 -10.04
N LEU A 50 -5.14 -25.54 -10.63
CA LEU A 50 -5.45 -24.96 -11.93
C LEU A 50 -5.39 -23.42 -11.92
N VAL A 51 -5.89 -22.79 -10.88
CA VAL A 51 -5.86 -21.32 -10.73
C VAL A 51 -4.43 -20.79 -10.56
N ARG A 52 -3.56 -21.56 -9.89
CA ARG A 52 -2.12 -21.20 -9.78
C ARG A 52 -1.38 -21.30 -11.11
N ASP A 53 -1.74 -22.27 -11.93
CA ASP A 53 -1.07 -22.52 -13.21
C ASP A 53 -1.60 -21.63 -14.35
N LYS A 54 -2.76 -21.00 -14.15
CA LYS A 54 -3.48 -20.25 -15.19
C LYS A 54 -4.01 -18.92 -14.66
N ASP A 55 -3.25 -17.87 -14.90
CA ASP A 55 -3.62 -16.49 -14.52
C ASP A 55 -4.97 -16.06 -15.14
N ASP A 56 -5.32 -16.57 -16.31
CA ASP A 56 -6.57 -16.26 -17.01
C ASP A 56 -7.83 -16.68 -16.23
N LEU A 57 -7.72 -17.64 -15.30
CA LEU A 57 -8.85 -18.09 -14.49
C LEU A 57 -9.02 -17.25 -13.22
N LEU A 58 -7.94 -16.67 -12.72
CA LEU A 58 -7.91 -15.98 -11.44
C LEU A 58 -8.72 -14.67 -11.47
N GLU A 59 -8.49 -13.82 -12.47
CA GLU A 59 -9.16 -12.51 -12.52
C GLU A 59 -10.69 -12.61 -12.63
N PRO A 60 -11.29 -13.48 -13.48
CA PRO A 60 -12.73 -13.68 -13.48
C PRO A 60 -13.31 -14.16 -12.15
N MET A 61 -12.59 -15.05 -11.44
CA MET A 61 -13.03 -15.55 -10.13
C MET A 61 -12.96 -14.44 -9.06
N LEU A 62 -11.93 -13.60 -9.08
CA LEU A 62 -11.80 -12.46 -8.17
C LEU A 62 -12.89 -11.40 -8.39
N GLN A 63 -13.49 -11.35 -9.57
CA GLN A 63 -14.57 -10.44 -9.92
C GLN A 63 -15.97 -11.00 -9.62
N ASP A 64 -16.08 -12.20 -9.07
CA ASP A 64 -17.38 -12.78 -8.74
C ASP A 64 -18.09 -11.96 -7.64
N PRO A 65 -19.35 -11.51 -7.83
CA PRO A 65 -20.10 -10.75 -6.85
C PRO A 65 -20.27 -11.46 -5.51
N GLU A 66 -20.36 -12.81 -5.52
CA GLU A 66 -20.47 -13.60 -4.32
C GLU A 66 -19.24 -13.49 -3.42
N LEU A 67 -18.07 -13.24 -4.01
CA LEU A 67 -16.82 -13.09 -3.25
C LEU A 67 -16.88 -11.88 -2.31
N ILE A 68 -17.29 -10.73 -2.83
CA ILE A 68 -17.49 -9.52 -2.03
C ILE A 68 -18.56 -9.73 -0.97
N ARG A 69 -19.70 -10.30 -1.35
CA ARG A 69 -20.78 -10.58 -0.45
C ARG A 69 -20.31 -11.45 0.73
N ARG A 70 -19.64 -12.57 0.43
CA ARG A 70 -19.14 -13.50 1.46
C ARG A 70 -18.04 -12.91 2.33
N LEU A 71 -17.15 -12.10 1.79
CA LEU A 71 -16.11 -11.43 2.55
C LEU A 71 -16.68 -10.56 3.67
N PHE A 72 -17.77 -9.82 3.39
CA PHE A 72 -18.38 -8.89 4.34
C PHE A 72 -19.59 -9.42 5.07
N GLU A 73 -20.01 -10.66 4.81
CA GLU A 73 -21.13 -11.29 5.49
C GLU A 73 -20.84 -11.53 7.00
N HIS A 74 -19.58 -11.91 7.31
CA HIS A 74 -19.13 -12.14 8.69
C HIS A 74 -17.69 -11.64 8.85
N GLU A 75 -17.40 -10.98 9.98
CA GLU A 75 -16.06 -10.49 10.33
C GLU A 75 -14.98 -11.59 10.29
N GLN A 76 -15.36 -12.83 10.63
CA GLN A 76 -14.48 -13.99 10.59
C GLN A 76 -13.92 -14.27 9.18
N ASN A 77 -14.65 -13.94 8.13
CA ASN A 77 -14.20 -14.13 6.76
C ASN A 77 -13.04 -13.21 6.41
N LEU A 78 -13.03 -11.98 6.95
CA LEU A 78 -11.94 -11.02 6.76
C LEU A 78 -10.62 -11.48 7.42
N ILE A 79 -10.71 -12.29 8.48
CA ILE A 79 -9.53 -12.84 9.18
C ILE A 79 -8.96 -14.06 8.43
N ARG A 80 -9.79 -14.76 7.64
CA ARG A 80 -9.39 -15.95 6.88
C ARG A 80 -8.52 -15.66 5.67
N VAL A 81 -8.58 -14.44 5.15
CA VAL A 81 -7.87 -14.02 3.94
C VAL A 81 -6.72 -13.08 4.26
N SER A 82 -5.73 -13.03 3.37
CA SER A 82 -4.65 -12.07 3.50
C SER A 82 -5.13 -10.64 3.21
N PRO A 83 -4.49 -9.62 3.80
CA PRO A 83 -4.78 -8.24 3.45
C PRO A 83 -4.58 -7.95 1.96
N TYR A 84 -3.58 -8.56 1.31
CA TYR A 84 -3.35 -8.42 -0.12
C TYR A 84 -4.54 -8.93 -0.95
N PHE A 85 -5.05 -10.11 -0.64
CA PHE A 85 -6.23 -10.66 -1.28
C PHE A 85 -7.45 -9.74 -1.09
N LEU A 86 -7.70 -9.30 0.14
CA LEU A 86 -8.81 -8.41 0.46
C LEU A 86 -8.75 -7.12 -0.38
N PHE A 87 -7.60 -6.45 -0.41
CA PHE A 87 -7.47 -5.21 -1.17
C PHE A 87 -7.52 -5.43 -2.68
N THR A 88 -7.03 -6.56 -3.20
CA THR A 88 -7.19 -6.90 -4.62
C THR A 88 -8.66 -7.01 -5.01
N VAL A 89 -9.45 -7.75 -4.22
CA VAL A 89 -10.90 -7.89 -4.46
C VAL A 89 -11.62 -6.55 -4.36
N LEU A 90 -11.28 -5.72 -3.36
CA LEU A 90 -11.86 -4.38 -3.19
C LEU A 90 -11.54 -3.46 -4.38
N LEU A 91 -10.31 -3.46 -4.88
CA LEU A 91 -9.92 -2.63 -6.03
C LEU A 91 -10.62 -3.06 -7.31
N LEU A 92 -10.82 -4.37 -7.52
CA LEU A 92 -11.60 -4.90 -8.64
C LEU A 92 -13.08 -4.50 -8.53
N GLN A 93 -13.65 -4.55 -7.32
CA GLN A 93 -15.02 -4.09 -7.09
C GLN A 93 -15.17 -2.58 -7.33
N VAL A 94 -14.24 -1.77 -6.83
CA VAL A 94 -14.23 -0.31 -7.08
C VAL A 94 -14.17 -0.04 -8.58
N ARG A 95 -13.32 -0.75 -9.33
CA ARG A 95 -13.25 -0.62 -10.79
C ARG A 95 -14.61 -0.91 -11.42
N ARG A 96 -15.26 -2.03 -11.09
CA ARG A 96 -16.58 -2.41 -11.60
C ARG A 96 -17.63 -1.32 -11.29
N ASP A 97 -17.68 -0.87 -10.04
CA ASP A 97 -18.63 0.17 -9.61
C ASP A 97 -18.44 1.48 -10.39
N LEU A 98 -17.19 1.81 -10.74
CA LEU A 98 -16.87 2.98 -11.55
C LEU A 98 -17.21 2.80 -13.03
N GLU A 99 -17.09 1.58 -13.58
CA GLU A 99 -17.49 1.25 -14.95
C GLU A 99 -19.01 1.37 -15.14
N GLU A 100 -19.77 1.02 -14.11
CA GLU A 100 -21.24 1.08 -14.13
C GLU A 100 -21.80 2.50 -13.88
N ARG A 101 -20.99 3.42 -13.36
CA ARG A 101 -21.43 4.75 -12.96
C ARG A 101 -20.74 5.84 -13.78
N ALA A 102 -21.53 6.76 -14.34
CA ALA A 102 -21.00 7.92 -15.04
C ALA A 102 -20.28 8.92 -14.11
N TYR A 103 -20.48 8.82 -12.79
CA TYR A 103 -19.88 9.70 -11.78
C TYR A 103 -19.85 9.01 -10.42
N VAL A 104 -18.95 9.47 -9.57
CA VAL A 104 -18.88 9.11 -8.15
C VAL A 104 -19.39 10.28 -7.32
N LEU A 105 -20.12 9.98 -6.25
CA LEU A 105 -20.53 10.99 -5.27
C LEU A 105 -19.47 11.09 -4.18
N GLU A 106 -18.72 12.16 -4.17
CA GLU A 106 -17.86 12.51 -3.04
C GLU A 106 -18.61 13.38 -2.05
N VAL A 107 -18.25 13.25 -0.77
CA VAL A 107 -18.80 14.07 0.31
C VAL A 107 -17.76 15.13 0.64
N ASP A 108 -18.11 16.41 0.43
CA ASP A 108 -17.24 17.52 0.81
C ASP A 108 -17.15 17.67 2.35
N PHE A 109 -16.24 18.52 2.81
CA PHE A 109 -16.04 18.81 4.23
C PHE A 109 -17.25 19.42 4.94
N LYS A 110 -18.31 19.81 4.19
CA LYS A 110 -19.61 20.29 4.69
C LYS A 110 -20.69 19.20 4.69
N GLY A 111 -20.34 17.96 4.32
CA GLY A 111 -21.30 16.88 4.18
C GLY A 111 -22.14 16.89 2.92
N LYS A 112 -21.82 17.77 1.96
CA LYS A 112 -22.54 17.88 0.68
C LYS A 112 -21.99 16.86 -0.32
N ARG A 113 -22.87 16.10 -0.95
CA ARG A 113 -22.51 15.17 -2.02
C ARG A 113 -22.27 15.93 -3.32
N ILE A 114 -21.05 15.78 -3.86
CA ILE A 114 -20.62 16.42 -5.11
C ILE A 114 -20.34 15.32 -6.13
N PRO A 115 -20.93 15.36 -7.35
CA PRO A 115 -20.61 14.40 -8.39
C PRO A 115 -19.22 14.69 -8.98
N VAL A 116 -18.36 13.65 -9.00
CA VAL A 116 -17.02 13.69 -9.61
C VAL A 116 -17.05 12.88 -10.89
N PHE A 117 -16.74 13.50 -12.01
CA PHE A 117 -16.84 12.93 -13.36
C PHE A 117 -15.53 12.33 -13.90
N GLN A 118 -14.47 12.26 -13.10
CA GLN A 118 -13.17 11.68 -13.50
C GLN A 118 -13.08 10.17 -13.28
N ALA A 119 -14.21 9.50 -13.13
CA ALA A 119 -14.28 8.06 -12.90
C ALA A 119 -13.53 7.25 -13.98
N GLN A 120 -13.61 7.67 -15.26
CA GLN A 120 -12.98 6.98 -16.37
C GLN A 120 -11.45 6.87 -16.23
N ALA A 121 -10.78 7.95 -15.83
CA ALA A 121 -9.33 7.93 -15.64
C ALA A 121 -8.90 6.95 -14.53
N VAL A 122 -9.69 6.86 -13.45
CA VAL A 122 -9.45 5.90 -12.37
C VAL A 122 -9.74 4.48 -12.82
N THR A 123 -10.82 4.27 -13.57
CA THR A 123 -11.18 2.98 -14.16
C THR A 123 -10.07 2.45 -15.08
N ASP A 124 -9.55 3.30 -15.98
CA ASP A 124 -8.47 2.96 -16.89
C ASP A 124 -7.18 2.61 -16.12
N LEU A 125 -6.92 3.31 -15.02
CA LEU A 125 -5.78 3.08 -14.15
C LEU A 125 -5.91 1.72 -13.45
N LEU A 126 -7.05 1.44 -12.85
CA LEU A 126 -7.37 0.17 -12.20
C LEU A 126 -7.54 -0.99 -13.21
N GLY A 127 -7.73 -0.70 -14.49
CA GLY A 127 -7.68 -1.67 -15.58
C GLY A 127 -6.31 -2.34 -15.77
N ARG A 128 -5.24 -1.68 -15.31
CA ARG A 128 -3.87 -2.20 -15.40
C ARG A 128 -3.55 -3.09 -14.21
N ALA A 129 -3.35 -4.38 -14.43
CA ALA A 129 -3.04 -5.36 -13.36
C ALA A 129 -1.88 -4.88 -12.48
N VAL A 130 -0.76 -4.47 -13.09
CA VAL A 130 0.43 -3.99 -12.37
C VAL A 130 0.12 -2.85 -11.38
N ILE A 131 -0.82 -1.96 -11.72
CA ILE A 131 -1.22 -0.86 -10.81
C ILE A 131 -2.11 -1.38 -9.69
N ARG A 132 -3.04 -2.27 -9.99
CA ARG A 132 -3.89 -2.90 -8.97
C ARG A 132 -3.05 -3.67 -7.96
N ASP A 133 -2.13 -4.51 -8.45
CA ASP A 133 -1.24 -5.30 -7.60
C ASP A 133 -0.38 -4.41 -6.72
N TYR A 134 0.16 -3.35 -7.30
CA TYR A 134 0.91 -2.36 -6.54
C TYR A 134 0.08 -1.70 -5.44
N LEU A 135 -1.14 -1.26 -5.75
CA LEU A 135 -2.03 -0.62 -4.78
C LEU A 135 -2.48 -1.61 -3.71
N ALA A 136 -2.79 -2.85 -4.07
CA ALA A 136 -3.17 -3.90 -3.13
C ALA A 136 -2.03 -4.21 -2.15
N ASP A 137 -0.80 -4.38 -2.66
CA ASP A 137 0.41 -4.58 -1.86
C ASP A 137 0.68 -3.38 -0.92
N MET A 138 0.64 -2.18 -1.46
CA MET A 138 0.80 -0.95 -0.69
C MET A 138 -0.22 -0.87 0.46
N LEU A 139 -1.50 -1.05 0.19
CA LEU A 139 -2.57 -1.02 1.19
C LEU A 139 -2.40 -2.14 2.23
N ALA A 140 -2.06 -3.36 1.78
CA ALA A 140 -1.78 -4.49 2.66
C ALA A 140 -0.60 -4.20 3.60
N SER A 141 0.42 -3.50 3.11
CA SER A 141 1.59 -3.13 3.91
C SER A 141 1.25 -2.21 5.09
N PHE A 142 0.17 -1.43 5.00
CA PHE A 142 -0.29 -0.55 6.07
C PHE A 142 -1.14 -1.23 7.14
N THR A 143 -1.53 -2.48 6.96
CA THR A 143 -2.17 -3.27 8.02
C THR A 143 -1.19 -3.67 9.13
N ARG A 144 0.10 -3.51 8.88
CA ARG A 144 1.18 -3.76 9.86
C ARG A 144 2.03 -2.51 9.97
N THR A 145 2.17 -1.98 11.18
CA THR A 145 3.07 -0.86 11.45
C THR A 145 4.39 -1.38 11.97
N ASN A 146 5.49 -0.89 11.40
CA ASN A 146 6.82 -1.17 11.86
C ASN A 146 7.39 0.10 12.50
N SER A 147 7.47 0.12 13.80
CA SER A 147 8.20 1.15 14.54
C SER A 147 9.43 0.53 15.19
N GLY A 148 10.49 1.28 15.24
CA GLY A 148 11.74 0.75 15.76
C GLY A 148 12.66 1.81 16.31
N VAL A 149 13.86 1.35 16.65
CA VAL A 149 14.95 2.21 17.12
C VAL A 149 16.17 1.91 16.27
N ILE A 150 16.72 2.95 15.68
CA ILE A 150 18.01 2.90 14.99
C ILE A 150 19.12 3.39 15.90
N TYR A 151 20.26 2.71 15.79
CA TYR A 151 21.50 3.12 16.42
C TYR A 151 22.54 3.34 15.31
N TRP A 152 23.23 4.49 15.34
CA TRP A 152 24.36 4.73 14.44
C TRP A 152 25.50 5.37 15.19
N ARG A 153 26.69 5.28 14.62
CA ARG A 153 27.88 5.88 15.20
C ARG A 153 28.36 7.03 14.32
N GLU A 154 28.43 8.22 14.87
CA GLU A 154 28.94 9.38 14.19
C GLU A 154 30.00 10.06 15.06
N ARG A 155 31.15 10.39 14.45
CA ARG A 155 32.28 11.06 15.13
C ARG A 155 32.70 10.39 16.45
N GLY A 156 32.59 9.04 16.49
CA GLY A 156 32.95 8.25 17.66
C GLY A 156 31.87 8.11 18.72
N ALA A 157 30.77 8.84 18.65
CA ALA A 157 29.65 8.75 19.56
C ALA A 157 28.53 7.86 18.99
N TRP A 158 27.84 7.12 19.88
CA TRP A 158 26.65 6.37 19.53
C TRP A 158 25.42 7.29 19.64
N HIS A 159 24.61 7.26 18.58
CA HIS A 159 23.33 7.96 18.47
C HIS A 159 22.20 6.95 18.45
N LYS A 160 21.03 7.35 18.94
CA LYS A 160 19.81 6.54 19.01
C LYS A 160 18.63 7.40 18.57
N ARG A 161 17.77 6.88 17.70
CA ARG A 161 16.52 7.53 17.31
C ARG A 161 15.41 6.49 17.18
N ARG A 162 14.23 6.83 17.63
CA ARG A 162 13.00 6.12 17.30
C ARG A 162 12.52 6.55 15.93
N PHE A 163 11.91 5.63 15.20
CA PHE A 163 11.25 5.93 13.93
C PHE A 163 9.93 5.16 13.86
N SER A 164 8.99 5.72 13.08
CA SER A 164 7.76 5.07 12.65
C SER A 164 7.75 5.00 11.13
N ASP A 165 7.39 3.83 10.59
CA ASP A 165 7.26 3.63 9.15
C ASP A 165 5.97 4.25 8.57
N LEU A 166 5.16 4.90 9.41
CA LEU A 166 4.01 5.71 9.03
C LEU A 166 4.29 7.22 9.09
N ASP A 167 5.47 7.62 9.54
CA ASP A 167 5.86 9.03 9.63
C ASP A 167 6.83 9.38 8.50
N VAL A 168 6.40 10.29 7.63
CA VAL A 168 7.21 10.73 6.48
C VAL A 168 8.49 11.41 6.91
N ASP A 169 8.48 12.19 7.99
CA ASP A 169 9.67 12.90 8.47
C ASP A 169 10.69 11.93 9.04
N ASP A 170 10.22 10.94 9.80
CA ASP A 170 11.08 9.87 10.31
C ASP A 170 11.72 9.08 9.15
N MET A 171 10.95 8.78 8.11
CA MET A 171 11.45 8.06 6.93
C MET A 171 12.44 8.90 6.11
N VAL A 172 12.21 10.20 5.94
CA VAL A 172 13.15 11.12 5.27
C VAL A 172 14.47 11.23 6.05
N ASP A 173 14.39 11.33 7.37
CA ASP A 173 15.60 11.39 8.19
C ASP A 173 16.34 10.05 8.20
N LEU A 174 15.61 8.93 8.20
CA LEU A 174 16.19 7.60 8.05
C LEU A 174 16.95 7.46 6.72
N ALA A 175 16.40 7.98 5.62
CA ALA A 175 17.03 7.94 4.30
C ALA A 175 18.39 8.66 4.24
N ARG A 176 18.64 9.61 5.15
CA ARG A 176 19.95 10.31 5.26
C ARG A 176 21.01 9.47 5.95
N ILE A 177 20.59 8.54 6.81
CA ILE A 177 21.47 7.76 7.69
C ILE A 177 21.77 6.38 7.09
N ILE A 178 20.81 5.81 6.34
CA ILE A 178 20.89 4.46 5.79
C ILE A 178 21.89 4.36 4.63
N ASP A 179 22.38 3.15 4.38
CA ASP A 179 23.25 2.87 3.25
C ASP A 179 22.56 3.23 1.92
N PRO A 180 23.29 3.81 0.95
CA PRO A 180 22.75 4.26 -0.33
C PRO A 180 21.96 3.18 -1.08
N GLU A 181 22.40 1.92 -1.02
CA GLU A 181 21.77 0.77 -1.68
C GLU A 181 20.34 0.49 -1.16
N MET A 182 20.02 0.92 0.05
CA MET A 182 18.70 0.73 0.67
C MET A 182 17.77 1.95 0.48
N ARG A 183 18.27 3.07 -0.02
CA ARG A 183 17.48 4.30 -0.17
C ARG A 183 16.30 4.19 -1.14
N PRO A 184 16.42 3.48 -2.30
CA PRO A 184 15.29 3.34 -3.22
C PRO A 184 14.04 2.75 -2.55
N ALA A 185 14.20 1.71 -1.73
CA ALA A 185 13.10 1.09 -0.98
C ALA A 185 12.48 2.07 0.02
N LEU A 186 13.33 2.89 0.67
CA LEU A 186 12.86 3.89 1.62
C LEU A 186 12.13 5.05 0.92
N TYR A 187 12.62 5.51 -0.23
CA TYR A 187 11.95 6.52 -1.04
C TYR A 187 10.59 6.04 -1.53
N LYS A 188 10.52 4.76 -1.97
CA LYS A 188 9.22 4.11 -2.28
C LYS A 188 8.29 4.17 -1.07
N ARG A 189 8.75 3.79 0.12
CA ARG A 189 7.92 3.81 1.35
C ARG A 189 7.43 5.22 1.70
N ILE A 190 8.28 6.25 1.56
CA ILE A 190 7.88 7.65 1.78
C ILE A 190 6.76 8.05 0.80
N ALA A 191 6.87 7.63 -0.46
CA ALA A 191 5.88 7.89 -1.47
C ALA A 191 4.56 7.14 -1.19
N ASP A 192 4.64 5.87 -0.76
CA ASP A 192 3.50 5.06 -0.35
C ASP A 192 2.74 5.69 0.82
N ILE A 193 3.46 6.17 1.85
CA ILE A 193 2.84 6.87 3.00
C ILE A 193 2.13 8.13 2.52
N ALA A 194 2.77 8.91 1.66
CA ALA A 194 2.19 10.13 1.13
C ALA A 194 0.91 9.84 0.33
N LEU A 195 0.93 8.82 -0.53
CA LEU A 195 -0.22 8.38 -1.30
C LEU A 195 -1.35 7.86 -0.39
N PHE A 196 -1.02 7.02 0.58
CA PHE A 196 -1.97 6.46 1.53
C PHE A 196 -2.67 7.56 2.34
N LEU A 197 -1.90 8.49 2.93
CA LEU A 197 -2.45 9.56 3.75
C LEU A 197 -3.30 10.53 2.92
N SER A 198 -2.86 10.90 1.72
CA SER A 198 -3.61 11.79 0.85
C SER A 198 -4.87 11.14 0.27
N GLY A 199 -4.86 9.83 0.02
CA GLY A 199 -5.98 9.10 -0.55
C GLY A 199 -7.03 8.65 0.49
N ILE A 200 -6.58 8.19 1.66
CA ILE A 200 -7.50 7.62 2.67
C ILE A 200 -7.95 8.66 3.70
N PHE A 201 -7.11 9.65 4.01
CA PHE A 201 -7.38 10.64 5.06
C PHE A 201 -7.29 12.10 4.60
N PRO A 202 -7.84 12.48 3.40
CA PRO A 202 -7.73 13.84 2.88
C PRO A 202 -8.34 14.88 3.82
N ASP A 203 -9.50 14.58 4.41
CA ASP A 203 -10.18 15.47 5.35
C ASP A 203 -9.40 15.69 6.64
N HIS A 204 -8.74 14.63 7.13
CA HIS A 204 -7.92 14.72 8.33
C HIS A 204 -6.73 15.65 8.10
N LEU A 205 -6.08 15.56 6.94
CA LEU A 205 -4.96 16.42 6.58
C LEU A 205 -5.39 17.90 6.45
N THR A 206 -6.56 18.16 5.87
CA THR A 206 -7.09 19.52 5.71
C THR A 206 -7.56 20.13 7.04
N LEU A 207 -8.25 19.37 7.88
CA LEU A 207 -8.71 19.81 9.20
C LEU A 207 -7.56 20.01 10.19
N PHE A 208 -6.55 19.15 10.13
CA PHE A 208 -5.37 19.25 10.99
C PHE A 208 -4.53 20.48 10.63
N ALA A 209 -4.38 20.79 9.34
CA ALA A 209 -3.71 22.01 8.89
C ALA A 209 -4.43 23.29 9.38
N ALA A 210 -5.77 23.27 9.45
CA ALA A 210 -6.57 24.40 9.88
C ALA A 210 -6.57 24.63 11.40
N ARG A 211 -6.49 23.56 12.22
CA ARG A 211 -6.65 23.63 13.68
C ARG A 211 -5.38 23.96 14.48
N HIS A 212 -4.22 23.73 13.92
CA HIS A 212 -2.97 23.83 14.68
C HIS A 212 -2.00 24.84 14.05
N GLN A 213 -2.15 26.09 14.39
CA GLN A 213 -1.11 27.11 14.22
C GLN A 213 0.00 26.98 15.31
N SER A 214 0.36 25.76 15.69
CA SER A 214 1.42 25.51 16.66
C SER A 214 2.79 25.71 16.01
N ARG A 215 3.63 26.51 16.65
CA ARG A 215 4.93 27.00 16.19
C ARG A 215 6.04 25.95 15.98
N PHE A 216 5.77 24.65 16.19
CA PHE A 216 6.81 23.62 16.26
C PHE A 216 6.64 22.40 15.33
N SER A 217 5.62 22.35 14.48
CA SER A 217 5.52 21.30 13.46
C SER A 217 5.08 21.93 12.15
N ALA A 218 5.94 21.89 11.15
CA ALA A 218 5.60 22.29 9.78
C ALA A 218 4.57 21.27 9.26
N LYS A 219 3.29 21.59 9.42
CA LYS A 219 2.22 20.69 9.05
C LYS A 219 2.07 20.71 7.53
N ARG A 220 2.25 19.52 6.96
CA ARG A 220 2.06 19.30 5.54
C ARG A 220 0.57 19.41 5.21
N THR A 221 0.28 20.14 4.15
CA THR A 221 -1.04 20.17 3.53
C THR A 221 -1.24 18.94 2.64
N LEU A 222 -2.47 18.67 2.23
CA LEU A 222 -2.76 17.62 1.24
C LEU A 222 -1.86 17.77 -0.01
N LYS A 223 -1.74 19.00 -0.52
CA LYS A 223 -0.88 19.30 -1.68
C LYS A 223 0.60 18.99 -1.43
N ASP A 224 1.09 19.22 -0.22
CA ASP A 224 2.48 18.88 0.14
C ASP A 224 2.71 17.36 0.11
N TYR A 225 1.74 16.56 0.58
CA TYR A 225 1.80 15.10 0.49
C TYR A 225 1.77 14.61 -0.95
N GLU A 226 0.88 15.15 -1.80
CA GLU A 226 0.81 14.80 -3.23
C GLU A 226 2.12 15.11 -3.97
N GLN A 227 2.67 16.30 -3.76
CA GLN A 227 3.93 16.72 -4.37
C GLN A 227 5.11 15.88 -3.88
N GLN A 228 5.15 15.60 -2.59
CA GLN A 228 6.20 14.80 -1.98
C GLN A 228 6.12 13.34 -2.45
N GLY A 229 4.93 12.74 -2.47
CA GLY A 229 4.71 11.39 -2.99
C GLY A 229 5.18 11.26 -4.44
N SER A 230 4.73 12.15 -5.31
CA SER A 230 5.13 12.18 -6.73
C SER A 230 6.65 12.32 -6.89
N ARG A 231 7.30 13.17 -6.08
CA ARG A 231 8.75 13.35 -6.11
C ARG A 231 9.48 12.08 -5.69
N PHE A 232 9.08 11.45 -4.59
CA PHE A 232 9.76 10.26 -4.07
C PHE A 232 9.54 9.04 -4.94
N PHE A 233 8.36 8.86 -5.56
CA PHE A 233 8.16 7.82 -6.57
C PHE A 233 9.12 7.97 -7.74
N ARG A 234 9.31 9.19 -8.23
CA ARG A 234 10.24 9.48 -9.34
C ARG A 234 11.69 9.17 -8.97
N VAL A 235 12.11 9.58 -7.77
CA VAL A 235 13.48 9.31 -7.28
C VAL A 235 13.69 7.81 -7.09
N ALA A 236 12.74 7.10 -6.49
CA ALA A 236 12.83 5.65 -6.31
C ALA A 236 12.95 4.91 -7.65
N ALA A 237 12.16 5.30 -8.65
CA ALA A 237 12.25 4.72 -9.99
C ALA A 237 13.63 4.96 -10.64
N GLN A 238 14.14 6.19 -10.59
CA GLN A 238 15.43 6.55 -11.16
C GLN A 238 16.59 5.78 -10.51
N GLU A 239 16.60 5.66 -9.19
CA GLU A 239 17.66 4.93 -8.47
C GLU A 239 17.59 3.42 -8.70
N THR A 240 16.38 2.86 -8.89
CA THR A 240 16.22 1.45 -9.22
C THR A 240 16.72 1.13 -10.63
N ASP A 241 16.50 2.01 -11.60
CA ASP A 241 16.99 1.84 -12.97
C ASP A 241 18.52 1.95 -13.07
N GLN A 242 19.14 2.79 -12.24
CA GLN A 242 20.61 2.94 -12.20
C GLN A 242 21.32 1.76 -11.51
N SER A 243 20.59 0.94 -10.76
CA SER A 243 21.12 -0.21 -10.02
C SER A 243 21.08 -1.52 -10.82
N ARG A 244 20.50 -1.50 -12.02
CA ARG A 244 20.44 -2.61 -12.98
C ARG A 244 21.52 -2.49 -14.04
#